data_244343fef5b181c739b54883816bf1f0
#
_entry.id   244343fef5b181c739b54883816bf1f0
#
_cell.length_a   1.000
_cell.length_b   1.000
_cell.length_c   1.000
_cell.angle_alpha   90.00
_cell.angle_beta   90.00
_cell.angle_gamma   90.00
#
_symmetry.space_group_name_H-M   'P 1'
#
loop_
_entity.id
_entity.type
_entity.pdbx_description
1 polymer ?
#
loop_
_entity_poly.entity_id
_entity_poly.type
_entity_poly.pdbx_seq_one_letter_code
_entity_poly.pdbx_strand_id
1 'polypeptide(L)'
;MSGRVAVVTGASAGLGAQTARQLAAHGATVVLACRSIEKGEAVAAGIRAQVPGAQLPVLRMDLASLASVREAAARLHDGFGRIDVLINNAGTLTRVRSVSVDGFETTFATNHLGHFALTGLVLDLLAPAGRVVSVSSRASGYRSTTVELADLGFEHREYKPMHVYGQSKLANLLFIFELQRQLAGAGTTLVAAAAYPGVATSDFNRNLGPTARLLSHPALRPLSRLVTQTTEMGSLPSLRAATDPGVRGGEYFGPTGRTKGYPVLHEPSPLARDPELAARLWEESERMTGVHYRFRP
;
A
#
# COMPACT_ATOMS: atom_id res chain seq x y z
N MET A 1 -8.21 -18.79 4.27
CA MET A 1 -8.33 -17.48 4.98
C MET A 1 -9.58 -17.39 5.87
N SER A 2 -10.34 -18.49 5.99
CA SER A 2 -11.59 -18.52 6.79
C SER A 2 -11.35 -18.07 8.25
N GLY A 3 -12.24 -17.23 8.76
CA GLY A 3 -12.18 -16.65 10.10
C GLY A 3 -11.08 -15.57 10.31
N ARG A 4 -10.37 -15.16 9.25
CA ARG A 4 -9.38 -14.09 9.30
C ARG A 4 -9.97 -12.78 8.84
N VAL A 5 -9.51 -11.69 9.43
CA VAL A 5 -9.87 -10.31 9.08
C VAL A 5 -8.70 -9.67 8.32
N ALA A 6 -8.99 -9.16 7.13
CA ALA A 6 -8.05 -8.41 6.32
C ALA A 6 -8.55 -6.97 6.11
N VAL A 7 -7.67 -5.99 6.22
CA VAL A 7 -7.94 -4.58 5.89
C VAL A 7 -7.16 -4.24 4.63
N VAL A 8 -7.84 -3.75 3.58
CA VAL A 8 -7.20 -3.36 2.32
C VAL A 8 -7.48 -1.88 2.06
N THR A 9 -6.43 -1.07 2.01
CA THR A 9 -6.57 0.36 1.68
C THR A 9 -6.68 0.56 0.17
N GLY A 10 -7.46 1.55 -0.26
CA GLY A 10 -7.71 1.82 -1.68
C GLY A 10 -8.48 0.72 -2.40
N ALA A 11 -9.36 0.02 -1.66
CA ALA A 11 -10.08 -1.15 -2.17
C ALA A 11 -11.28 -0.82 -3.08
N SER A 12 -11.54 0.45 -3.37
CA SER A 12 -12.66 0.87 -4.25
C SER A 12 -12.38 0.78 -5.75
N ALA A 13 -11.18 0.32 -6.16
CA ALA A 13 -10.84 0.15 -7.58
C ALA A 13 -9.55 -0.68 -7.75
N GLY A 14 -9.29 -1.09 -8.97
CA GLY A 14 -8.01 -1.60 -9.45
C GLY A 14 -7.43 -2.76 -8.63
N LEU A 15 -6.17 -2.63 -8.22
CA LEU A 15 -5.43 -3.66 -7.49
C LEU A 15 -6.04 -3.95 -6.11
N GLY A 16 -6.46 -2.90 -5.39
CA GLY A 16 -7.06 -3.06 -4.06
C GLY A 16 -8.38 -3.84 -4.10
N ALA A 17 -9.25 -3.52 -5.06
CA ALA A 17 -10.51 -4.26 -5.26
C ALA A 17 -10.25 -5.72 -5.65
N GLN A 18 -9.26 -5.96 -6.51
CA GLN A 18 -8.89 -7.32 -6.92
C GLN A 18 -8.27 -8.12 -5.77
N THR A 19 -7.40 -7.49 -4.98
CA THR A 19 -6.83 -8.11 -3.77
C THR A 19 -7.92 -8.47 -2.78
N ALA A 20 -8.87 -7.56 -2.53
CA ALA A 20 -10.01 -7.80 -1.66
C ALA A 20 -10.89 -8.96 -2.16
N ARG A 21 -11.17 -9.02 -3.47
CA ARG A 21 -11.92 -10.12 -4.09
C ARG A 21 -11.24 -11.47 -3.85
N GLN A 22 -9.94 -11.56 -4.07
CA GLN A 22 -9.20 -12.80 -3.89
C GLN A 22 -9.18 -13.26 -2.41
N LEU A 23 -8.97 -12.34 -1.47
CA LEU A 23 -9.02 -12.66 -0.05
C LEU A 23 -10.42 -13.14 0.37
N ALA A 24 -11.48 -12.47 -0.10
CA ALA A 24 -12.85 -12.86 0.16
C ALA A 24 -13.20 -14.22 -0.44
N ALA A 25 -12.74 -14.53 -1.66
CA ALA A 25 -12.92 -15.84 -2.30
C ALA A 25 -12.27 -16.99 -1.50
N HIS A 26 -11.27 -16.69 -0.66
CA HIS A 26 -10.65 -17.63 0.26
C HIS A 26 -11.22 -17.56 1.70
N GLY A 27 -12.38 -16.93 1.87
CA GLY A 27 -13.15 -16.95 3.13
C GLY A 27 -12.73 -15.92 4.18
N ALA A 28 -11.91 -14.91 3.81
CA ALA A 28 -11.61 -13.80 4.73
C ALA A 28 -12.79 -12.81 4.82
N THR A 29 -13.00 -12.23 6.00
CA THR A 29 -13.70 -10.94 6.14
C THR A 29 -12.74 -9.85 5.65
N VAL A 30 -13.14 -9.06 4.65
CA VAL A 30 -12.26 -8.04 4.07
C VAL A 30 -12.85 -6.66 4.22
N VAL A 31 -12.22 -5.83 5.04
CA VAL A 31 -12.57 -4.42 5.20
C VAL A 31 -12.07 -3.65 4.00
N LEU A 32 -12.98 -3.08 3.22
CA LEU A 32 -12.70 -2.24 2.06
C LEU A 32 -12.49 -0.79 2.52
N ALA A 33 -11.27 -0.43 2.89
CA ALA A 33 -10.95 0.91 3.33
C ALA A 33 -10.73 1.84 2.12
N CYS A 34 -11.59 2.85 1.95
CA CYS A 34 -11.58 3.73 0.78
C CYS A 34 -12.18 5.11 1.06
N ARG A 35 -11.81 6.10 0.23
CA ARG A 35 -12.26 7.47 0.37
C ARG A 35 -13.75 7.65 0.05
N SER A 36 -14.26 6.98 -0.98
CA SER A 36 -15.67 7.01 -1.39
C SER A 36 -16.37 5.74 -0.94
N ILE A 37 -17.31 5.87 -0.01
CA ILE A 37 -18.19 4.78 0.44
C ILE A 37 -19.00 4.21 -0.73
N GLU A 38 -19.58 5.07 -1.56
CA GLU A 38 -20.38 4.66 -2.72
C GLU A 38 -19.60 3.73 -3.65
N LYS A 39 -18.34 4.09 -4.00
CA LYS A 39 -17.48 3.23 -4.83
C LYS A 39 -17.08 1.94 -4.11
N GLY A 40 -16.86 2.01 -2.80
CA GLY A 40 -16.56 0.85 -1.97
C GLY A 40 -17.73 -0.13 -1.97
N GLU A 41 -18.95 0.34 -1.77
CA GLU A 41 -20.16 -0.50 -1.79
C GLU A 41 -20.44 -1.09 -3.17
N ALA A 42 -20.20 -0.34 -4.25
CA ALA A 42 -20.31 -0.88 -5.61
C ALA A 42 -19.33 -2.04 -5.83
N VAL A 43 -18.09 -1.92 -5.35
CA VAL A 43 -17.08 -3.00 -5.40
C VAL A 43 -17.51 -4.17 -4.52
N ALA A 44 -17.99 -3.92 -3.30
CA ALA A 44 -18.46 -4.97 -2.40
C ALA A 44 -19.63 -5.75 -3.01
N ALA A 45 -20.59 -5.06 -3.62
CA ALA A 45 -21.72 -5.68 -4.33
C ALA A 45 -21.23 -6.56 -5.50
N GLY A 46 -20.29 -6.04 -6.31
CA GLY A 46 -19.71 -6.79 -7.42
C GLY A 46 -18.93 -8.04 -6.96
N ILE A 47 -18.26 -7.97 -5.81
CA ILE A 47 -17.58 -9.14 -5.24
C ILE A 47 -18.60 -10.14 -4.69
N ARG A 48 -19.62 -9.70 -3.94
CA ARG A 48 -20.67 -10.59 -3.41
C ARG A 48 -21.42 -11.34 -4.51
N ALA A 49 -21.61 -10.73 -5.67
CA ALA A 49 -22.21 -11.39 -6.84
C ALA A 49 -21.34 -12.56 -7.37
N GLN A 50 -20.02 -12.52 -7.19
CA GLN A 50 -19.08 -13.55 -7.63
C GLN A 50 -18.73 -14.54 -6.49
N VAL A 51 -18.80 -14.08 -5.25
CA VAL A 51 -18.44 -14.81 -4.03
C VAL A 51 -19.61 -14.70 -3.05
N PRO A 52 -20.64 -15.54 -3.17
CA PRO A 52 -21.80 -15.51 -2.29
C PRO A 52 -21.40 -15.64 -0.82
N GLY A 53 -21.99 -14.81 0.06
CA GLY A 53 -21.69 -14.84 1.49
C GLY A 53 -20.42 -14.09 1.92
N ALA A 54 -19.69 -13.47 0.98
CA ALA A 54 -18.49 -12.69 1.32
C ALA A 54 -18.81 -11.55 2.28
N GLN A 55 -18.05 -11.48 3.38
CA GLN A 55 -18.13 -10.41 4.38
C GLN A 55 -17.22 -9.27 3.95
N LEU A 56 -17.81 -8.16 3.54
CA LEU A 56 -17.11 -7.02 2.91
C LEU A 56 -17.61 -5.70 3.51
N PRO A 57 -17.29 -5.40 4.79
CA PRO A 57 -17.59 -4.10 5.36
C PRO A 57 -16.80 -3.00 4.64
N VAL A 58 -17.45 -1.88 4.35
CA VAL A 58 -16.83 -0.72 3.72
C VAL A 58 -16.51 0.31 4.80
N LEU A 59 -15.26 0.77 4.84
CA LEU A 59 -14.77 1.74 5.80
C LEU A 59 -14.33 3.02 5.07
N ARG A 60 -14.94 4.15 5.44
CA ARG A 60 -14.48 5.45 4.93
C ARG A 60 -13.11 5.78 5.50
N MET A 61 -12.15 6.07 4.62
CA MET A 61 -10.81 6.52 5.01
C MET A 61 -10.15 7.31 3.88
N ASP A 62 -9.80 8.56 4.17
CA ASP A 62 -8.95 9.37 3.31
C ASP A 62 -7.54 9.42 3.91
N LEU A 63 -6.59 8.77 3.24
CA LEU A 63 -5.19 8.73 3.67
C LEU A 63 -4.47 10.09 3.56
N ALA A 64 -5.03 11.06 2.83
CA ALA A 64 -4.53 12.43 2.79
C ALA A 64 -5.06 13.28 3.96
N SER A 65 -5.75 12.68 4.95
CA SER A 65 -6.26 13.34 6.16
C SER A 65 -5.98 12.47 7.38
N LEU A 66 -5.07 12.91 8.24
CA LEU A 66 -4.75 12.22 9.48
C LEU A 66 -5.95 12.09 10.42
N ALA A 67 -6.84 13.08 10.42
CA ALA A 67 -8.11 13.00 11.16
C ALA A 67 -8.99 11.83 10.65
N SER A 68 -9.11 11.69 9.33
CA SER A 68 -9.85 10.57 8.73
C SER A 68 -9.19 9.21 9.00
N VAL A 69 -7.86 9.16 9.03
CA VAL A 69 -7.12 7.93 9.38
C VAL A 69 -7.38 7.54 10.84
N ARG A 70 -7.36 8.51 11.77
CA ARG A 70 -7.66 8.28 13.20
C ARG A 70 -9.10 7.80 13.39
N GLU A 71 -10.07 8.41 12.73
CA GLU A 71 -11.46 7.98 12.77
C GLU A 71 -11.62 6.54 12.24
N ALA A 72 -10.98 6.22 11.13
CA ALA A 72 -11.01 4.88 10.56
C ALA A 72 -10.35 3.84 11.50
N ALA A 73 -9.23 4.17 12.13
CA ALA A 73 -8.60 3.31 13.13
C ALA A 73 -9.51 3.06 14.34
N ALA A 74 -10.17 4.10 14.87
CA ALA A 74 -11.14 3.96 15.94
C ALA A 74 -12.28 2.99 15.58
N ARG A 75 -12.84 3.13 14.36
CA ARG A 75 -13.87 2.21 13.87
C ARG A 75 -13.37 0.77 13.70
N LEU A 76 -12.09 0.58 13.37
CA LEU A 76 -11.49 -0.76 13.33
C LEU A 76 -11.40 -1.36 14.75
N HIS A 77 -11.04 -0.57 15.76
CA HIS A 77 -11.07 -1.01 17.16
C HIS A 77 -12.49 -1.37 17.64
N ASP A 78 -13.49 -0.55 17.30
CA ASP A 78 -14.87 -0.79 17.70
C ASP A 78 -15.49 -2.01 16.99
N GLY A 79 -15.11 -2.28 15.77
CA GLY A 79 -15.72 -3.31 14.91
C GLY A 79 -15.02 -4.66 14.90
N PHE A 80 -13.75 -4.71 15.29
CA PHE A 80 -12.93 -5.92 15.14
C PHE A 80 -12.04 -6.15 16.37
N GLY A 81 -12.10 -7.34 16.93
CA GLY A 81 -11.23 -7.74 18.05
C GLY A 81 -9.78 -8.01 17.61
N ARG A 82 -9.54 -8.22 16.32
CA ARG A 82 -8.21 -8.44 15.74
C ARG A 82 -8.21 -8.19 14.24
N ILE A 83 -7.02 -7.92 13.70
CA ILE A 83 -6.72 -7.84 12.26
C ILE A 83 -5.61 -8.85 11.96
N ASP A 84 -5.85 -9.79 11.04
CA ASP A 84 -4.84 -10.79 10.65
C ASP A 84 -3.93 -10.26 9.53
N VAL A 85 -4.45 -9.38 8.66
CA VAL A 85 -3.71 -8.83 7.52
C VAL A 85 -4.07 -7.36 7.30
N LEU A 86 -3.07 -6.50 7.29
CA LEU A 86 -3.18 -5.11 6.87
C LEU A 86 -2.42 -4.92 5.55
N ILE A 87 -3.12 -4.53 4.48
CA ILE A 87 -2.51 -4.25 3.17
C ILE A 87 -2.59 -2.76 2.88
N ASN A 88 -1.47 -2.08 3.04
CA ASN A 88 -1.24 -0.68 2.68
C ASN A 88 -1.07 -0.58 1.16
N ASN A 89 -2.20 -0.66 0.43
CA ASN A 89 -2.22 -0.75 -1.03
C ASN A 89 -2.52 0.59 -1.70
N ALA A 90 -3.28 1.47 -1.09
CA ALA A 90 -3.67 2.73 -1.70
C ALA A 90 -2.45 3.53 -2.21
N GLY A 91 -2.68 4.29 -3.25
CA GLY A 91 -1.64 5.17 -3.77
C GLY A 91 -2.19 6.14 -4.80
N THR A 92 -1.58 7.31 -4.83
CA THR A 92 -1.88 8.36 -5.79
C THR A 92 -0.60 8.93 -6.40
N LEU A 93 -0.77 9.67 -7.48
CA LEU A 93 0.25 10.50 -8.10
C LEU A 93 -0.44 11.78 -8.55
N THR A 94 -0.01 12.92 -8.05
CA THR A 94 -0.47 14.24 -8.48
C THR A 94 0.45 14.80 -9.57
N ARG A 95 -0.14 15.43 -10.57
CA ARG A 95 0.63 15.96 -11.73
C ARG A 95 1.28 17.31 -11.42
N VAL A 96 0.70 18.05 -10.49
CA VAL A 96 1.18 19.31 -9.95
C VAL A 96 1.23 19.20 -8.45
N ARG A 97 2.13 19.97 -7.82
CA ARG A 97 2.22 20.00 -6.37
C ARG A 97 0.87 20.44 -5.79
N SER A 98 0.37 19.65 -4.87
CA SER A 98 -0.82 19.96 -4.07
C SER A 98 -0.56 19.56 -2.63
N VAL A 99 -1.30 20.14 -1.71
CA VAL A 99 -1.11 19.97 -0.27
C VAL A 99 -2.38 19.36 0.32
N SER A 100 -2.21 18.42 1.21
CA SER A 100 -3.30 17.79 1.97
C SER A 100 -3.89 18.74 3.00
N VAL A 101 -5.00 18.37 3.62
CA VAL A 101 -5.62 19.16 4.70
C VAL A 101 -4.72 19.31 5.93
N ASP A 102 -3.74 18.44 6.09
CA ASP A 102 -2.76 18.47 7.18
C ASP A 102 -1.48 19.24 6.80
N GLY A 103 -1.42 19.86 5.61
CA GLY A 103 -0.28 20.67 5.18
C GLY A 103 0.83 19.89 4.47
N PHE A 104 0.69 18.58 4.18
CA PHE A 104 1.71 17.76 3.55
C PHE A 104 1.49 17.61 2.04
N GLU A 105 2.57 17.39 1.27
CA GLU A 105 2.45 17.10 -0.15
C GLU A 105 1.55 15.87 -0.35
N THR A 106 0.56 16.00 -1.24
CA THR A 106 -0.57 15.07 -1.33
C THR A 106 -0.16 13.63 -1.69
N THR A 107 0.85 13.45 -2.56
CA THR A 107 1.33 12.12 -2.94
C THR A 107 2.04 11.46 -1.77
N PHE A 108 2.91 12.19 -1.08
CA PHE A 108 3.63 11.70 0.09
C PHE A 108 2.68 11.44 1.26
N ALA A 109 1.75 12.36 1.53
CA ALA A 109 0.71 12.20 2.55
C ALA A 109 -0.11 10.91 2.34
N THR A 110 -0.64 10.72 1.11
CA THR A 110 -1.50 9.58 0.79
C THR A 110 -0.73 8.26 0.79
N ASN A 111 0.45 8.23 0.13
CA ASN A 111 1.15 6.98 -0.13
C ASN A 111 1.94 6.49 1.08
N HIS A 112 2.46 7.42 1.90
CA HIS A 112 3.34 7.09 3.02
C HIS A 112 2.75 7.48 4.38
N LEU A 113 2.54 8.78 4.66
CA LEU A 113 2.18 9.23 6.01
C LEU A 113 0.85 8.65 6.52
N GLY A 114 -0.16 8.60 5.64
CA GLY A 114 -1.46 8.00 5.99
C GLY A 114 -1.35 6.51 6.32
N HIS A 115 -0.52 5.76 5.61
CA HIS A 115 -0.27 4.35 5.89
C HIS A 115 0.60 4.15 7.13
N PHE A 116 1.61 5.00 7.32
CA PHE A 116 2.39 5.03 8.55
C PHE A 116 1.46 5.25 9.76
N ALA A 117 0.64 6.29 9.73
CA ALA A 117 -0.29 6.58 10.80
C ALA A 117 -1.30 5.43 11.03
N LEU A 118 -1.92 4.91 9.97
CA LEU A 118 -2.86 3.79 10.09
C LEU A 118 -2.22 2.58 10.76
N THR A 119 -1.04 2.18 10.28
CA THR A 119 -0.34 0.99 10.80
C THR A 119 -0.02 1.14 12.30
N GLY A 120 0.49 2.31 12.70
CA GLY A 120 0.78 2.58 14.13
C GLY A 120 -0.46 2.60 15.01
N LEU A 121 -1.57 3.17 14.49
CA LEU A 121 -2.84 3.27 15.22
C LEU A 121 -3.56 1.94 15.40
N VAL A 122 -3.32 0.94 14.54
CA VAL A 122 -3.97 -0.39 14.65
C VAL A 122 -2.97 -1.51 14.98
N LEU A 123 -1.75 -1.16 15.39
CA LEU A 123 -0.70 -2.13 15.67
C LEU A 123 -1.10 -3.15 16.74
N ASP A 124 -1.80 -2.69 17.75
CA ASP A 124 -2.30 -3.48 18.88
C ASP A 124 -3.49 -4.38 18.53
N LEU A 125 -4.16 -4.13 17.39
CA LEU A 125 -5.18 -5.03 16.84
C LEU A 125 -4.57 -6.14 15.96
N LEU A 126 -3.29 -6.05 15.58
CA LEU A 126 -2.70 -7.07 14.75
C LEU A 126 -2.57 -8.38 15.52
N ALA A 127 -3.12 -9.45 14.95
CA ALA A 127 -3.08 -10.79 15.52
C ALA A 127 -1.63 -11.29 15.66
N PRO A 128 -1.31 -12.16 16.62
CA PRO A 128 -0.05 -12.89 16.62
C PRO A 128 0.17 -13.58 15.25
N ALA A 129 1.38 -13.49 14.72
CA ALA A 129 1.72 -13.89 13.33
C ALA A 129 0.89 -13.20 12.24
N GLY A 130 0.23 -12.10 12.56
CA GLY A 130 -0.44 -11.22 11.60
C GLY A 130 0.55 -10.57 10.63
N ARG A 131 0.03 -9.94 9.58
CA ARG A 131 0.87 -9.42 8.50
C ARG A 131 0.55 -7.97 8.17
N VAL A 132 1.60 -7.20 7.96
CA VAL A 132 1.54 -5.87 7.36
C VAL A 132 2.23 -5.93 6.00
N VAL A 133 1.50 -5.60 4.94
CA VAL A 133 2.03 -5.58 3.57
C VAL A 133 1.99 -4.16 3.04
N SER A 134 3.16 -3.62 2.63
CA SER A 134 3.24 -2.31 2.00
C SER A 134 3.42 -2.45 0.49
N VAL A 135 2.53 -1.79 -0.27
CA VAL A 135 2.60 -1.81 -1.74
C VAL A 135 3.46 -0.66 -2.26
N SER A 136 4.63 -1.04 -2.76
CA SER A 136 5.58 -0.16 -3.41
C SER A 136 5.42 -0.16 -4.94
N SER A 137 6.45 0.26 -5.65
CA SER A 137 6.51 0.33 -7.11
C SER A 137 7.95 0.19 -7.59
N ARG A 138 8.15 -0.18 -8.84
CA ARG A 138 9.47 -0.11 -9.49
C ARG A 138 10.08 1.30 -9.45
N ALA A 139 9.26 2.33 -9.35
CA ALA A 139 9.72 3.72 -9.23
C ALA A 139 10.58 3.94 -7.98
N SER A 140 10.43 3.14 -6.94
CA SER A 140 11.29 3.18 -5.73
C SER A 140 12.76 2.86 -6.02
N GLY A 141 13.05 2.15 -7.09
CA GLY A 141 14.41 1.74 -7.48
C GLY A 141 14.97 2.50 -8.69
N TYR A 142 14.35 3.58 -9.17
CA TYR A 142 14.94 4.39 -10.23
C TYR A 142 16.17 5.13 -9.72
N ARG A 143 17.20 5.27 -10.56
CA ARG A 143 18.48 5.94 -10.20
C ARG A 143 18.30 7.37 -9.69
N SER A 144 17.24 8.04 -10.10
CA SER A 144 16.88 9.41 -9.68
C SER A 144 16.01 9.46 -8.44
N THR A 145 15.65 8.31 -7.85
CA THR A 145 14.77 8.25 -6.69
C THR A 145 15.60 8.34 -5.42
N THR A 146 15.31 9.33 -4.61
CA THR A 146 15.89 9.56 -3.27
C THR A 146 14.77 9.87 -2.28
N VAL A 147 15.06 9.82 -0.98
CA VAL A 147 14.24 10.40 0.07
C VAL A 147 15.01 11.55 0.67
N GLU A 148 14.58 12.77 0.36
CA GLU A 148 15.21 14.00 0.84
C GLU A 148 14.46 14.49 2.07
N LEU A 149 14.98 14.13 3.26
CA LEU A 149 14.32 14.41 4.53
C LEU A 149 14.14 15.91 4.80
N ALA A 150 15.05 16.74 4.29
CA ALA A 150 14.95 18.20 4.44
C ALA A 150 13.85 18.84 3.58
N ASP A 151 13.34 18.12 2.58
CA ASP A 151 12.32 18.64 1.65
C ASP A 151 11.41 17.52 1.11
N LEU A 152 10.78 16.77 2.02
CA LEU A 152 9.83 15.71 1.66
C LEU A 152 8.63 16.23 0.85
N GLY A 153 8.28 17.51 1.06
CA GLY A 153 7.16 18.18 0.43
C GLY A 153 7.44 18.79 -0.94
N PHE A 154 8.68 18.71 -1.46
CA PHE A 154 9.07 19.39 -2.70
C PHE A 154 8.73 20.88 -2.67
N GLU A 155 9.09 21.56 -1.59
CA GLU A 155 8.86 23.01 -1.42
C GLU A 155 9.97 23.83 -2.06
N HIS A 156 11.19 23.27 -2.08
CA HIS A 156 12.40 23.95 -2.56
C HIS A 156 12.96 23.30 -3.83
N ARG A 157 12.51 22.10 -4.19
CA ARG A 157 12.92 21.36 -5.39
C ARG A 157 11.85 21.46 -6.47
N GLU A 158 12.26 21.30 -7.75
CA GLU A 158 11.34 21.21 -8.87
C GLU A 158 10.39 19.99 -8.68
N TYR A 159 9.10 20.24 -8.77
CA TYR A 159 8.07 19.21 -8.66
C TYR A 159 7.98 18.38 -9.93
N LYS A 160 8.62 17.23 -9.93
CA LYS A 160 8.52 16.23 -11.01
C LYS A 160 7.67 15.05 -10.52
N PRO A 161 6.47 14.82 -11.09
CA PRO A 161 5.51 13.83 -10.57
C PRO A 161 6.11 12.44 -10.32
N MET A 162 6.96 11.95 -11.25
CA MET A 162 7.58 10.64 -11.09
C MET A 162 8.68 10.60 -10.01
N HIS A 163 9.36 11.74 -9.73
CA HIS A 163 10.31 11.81 -8.62
C HIS A 163 9.59 11.79 -7.27
N VAL A 164 8.51 12.58 -7.14
CA VAL A 164 7.65 12.60 -5.95
C VAL A 164 7.05 11.23 -5.68
N TYR A 165 6.52 10.61 -6.73
CA TYR A 165 5.98 9.25 -6.63
C TYR A 165 7.06 8.23 -6.26
N GLY A 166 8.23 8.28 -6.90
CA GLY A 166 9.37 7.44 -6.58
C GLY A 166 9.80 7.58 -5.13
N GLN A 167 9.94 8.83 -4.64
CA GLN A 167 10.22 9.12 -3.23
C GLN A 167 9.21 8.48 -2.29
N SER A 168 7.90 8.64 -2.55
CA SER A 168 6.86 8.07 -1.70
C SER A 168 6.88 6.53 -1.70
N LYS A 169 7.26 5.90 -2.81
CA LYS A 169 7.36 4.44 -2.92
C LYS A 169 8.66 3.87 -2.35
N LEU A 170 9.73 4.65 -2.35
CA LEU A 170 10.95 4.33 -1.61
C LEU A 170 10.70 4.46 -0.09
N ALA A 171 10.01 5.53 0.34
CA ALA A 171 9.60 5.71 1.72
C ALA A 171 8.76 4.52 2.24
N ASN A 172 7.88 3.94 1.39
CA ASN A 172 7.13 2.74 1.75
C ASN A 172 8.02 1.51 1.97
N LEU A 173 9.13 1.37 1.23
CA LEU A 173 10.09 0.28 1.45
C LEU A 173 10.91 0.51 2.74
N LEU A 174 11.44 1.71 2.91
CA LEU A 174 12.16 2.09 4.13
C LEU A 174 11.30 1.85 5.38
N PHE A 175 10.05 2.31 5.34
CA PHE A 175 9.07 2.10 6.41
C PHE A 175 8.85 0.63 6.74
N ILE A 176 8.57 -0.21 5.74
CA ILE A 176 8.20 -1.60 6.00
C ILE A 176 9.38 -2.43 6.49
N PHE A 177 10.59 -2.13 6.03
CA PHE A 177 11.79 -2.81 6.49
C PHE A 177 12.19 -2.37 7.90
N GLU A 178 12.04 -1.07 8.21
CA GLU A 178 12.24 -0.57 9.57
C GLU A 178 11.20 -1.11 10.53
N LEU A 179 9.92 -1.16 10.11
CA LEU A 179 8.86 -1.80 10.89
C LEU A 179 9.23 -3.25 11.23
N GLN A 180 9.70 -4.03 10.26
CA GLN A 180 10.12 -5.41 10.53
C GLN A 180 11.29 -5.49 11.51
N ARG A 181 12.27 -4.58 11.40
CA ARG A 181 13.41 -4.53 12.31
C ARG A 181 12.95 -4.26 13.74
N GLN A 182 12.03 -3.32 13.93
CA GLN A 182 11.49 -2.97 15.24
C GLN A 182 10.60 -4.09 15.81
N LEU A 183 9.75 -4.71 14.98
CA LEU A 183 8.93 -5.87 15.38
C LEU A 183 9.82 -7.04 15.86
N ALA A 184 10.88 -7.33 15.12
CA ALA A 184 11.84 -8.39 15.50
C ALA A 184 12.58 -8.03 16.80
N GLY A 185 13.00 -6.79 16.96
CA GLY A 185 13.65 -6.29 18.18
C GLY A 185 12.75 -6.36 19.42
N ALA A 186 11.44 -6.22 19.22
CA ALA A 186 10.44 -6.37 20.28
C ALA A 186 10.01 -7.83 20.56
N GLY A 187 10.57 -8.80 19.83
CA GLY A 187 10.25 -10.22 20.00
C GLY A 187 8.86 -10.63 19.51
N THR A 188 8.21 -9.81 18.67
CA THR A 188 6.89 -10.13 18.13
C THR A 188 6.97 -11.18 17.03
N THR A 189 5.87 -11.89 16.77
CA THR A 189 5.72 -12.82 15.64
C THR A 189 5.08 -12.19 14.42
N LEU A 190 4.81 -10.86 14.45
CA LEU A 190 4.27 -10.12 13.33
C LEU A 190 5.25 -10.09 12.15
N VAL A 191 4.72 -10.16 10.94
CA VAL A 191 5.51 -10.12 9.71
C VAL A 191 5.18 -8.86 8.92
N ALA A 192 6.18 -8.03 8.67
CA ALA A 192 6.09 -6.89 7.76
C ALA A 192 6.83 -7.22 6.46
N ALA A 193 6.15 -7.12 5.32
CA ALA A 193 6.70 -7.45 4.00
C ALA A 193 6.26 -6.42 2.95
N ALA A 194 6.98 -6.36 1.85
CA ALA A 194 6.71 -5.45 0.75
C ALA A 194 6.28 -6.19 -0.52
N ALA A 195 5.51 -5.50 -1.35
CA ALA A 195 5.14 -6.00 -2.68
C ALA A 195 5.10 -4.88 -3.70
N TYR A 196 5.29 -5.21 -4.99
CA TYR A 196 4.97 -4.30 -6.09
C TYR A 196 4.26 -5.05 -7.22
N PRO A 197 3.28 -4.39 -7.88
CA PRO A 197 2.36 -5.05 -8.80
C PRO A 197 2.90 -5.23 -10.22
N GLY A 198 4.16 -4.88 -10.50
CA GLY A 198 4.62 -4.72 -11.88
C GLY A 198 3.93 -3.54 -12.57
N VAL A 199 3.67 -3.66 -13.88
CA VAL A 199 2.91 -2.67 -14.65
C VAL A 199 1.51 -3.23 -14.89
N ALA A 200 0.61 -3.00 -13.94
CA ALA A 200 -0.79 -3.40 -14.06
C ALA A 200 -1.63 -2.33 -14.76
N THR A 201 -2.60 -2.76 -15.55
CA THR A 201 -3.61 -1.86 -16.13
C THR A 201 -4.57 -1.42 -15.02
N SER A 202 -4.39 -0.20 -14.51
CA SER A 202 -5.26 0.38 -13.47
C SER A 202 -5.58 1.85 -13.81
N ASP A 203 -6.58 2.41 -13.14
CA ASP A 203 -6.93 3.83 -13.27
C ASP A 203 -5.78 4.78 -12.89
N PHE A 204 -4.79 4.29 -12.14
CA PHE A 204 -3.56 5.00 -11.85
C PHE A 204 -2.83 5.49 -13.12
N ASN A 205 -2.87 4.69 -14.20
CA ASN A 205 -2.25 5.05 -15.49
C ASN A 205 -2.88 6.30 -16.12
N ARG A 206 -4.13 6.65 -15.79
CA ARG A 206 -4.77 7.88 -16.27
C ARG A 206 -4.08 9.15 -15.76
N ASN A 207 -3.39 9.07 -14.64
CA ASN A 207 -2.67 10.20 -14.03
C ASN A 207 -1.25 10.35 -14.57
N LEU A 208 -0.71 9.37 -15.32
CA LEU A 208 0.67 9.37 -15.81
C LEU A 208 0.92 10.27 -17.04
N GLY A 209 -0.11 10.92 -17.59
CA GLY A 209 0.02 11.88 -18.70
C GLY A 209 -0.43 11.37 -20.08
N PRO A 210 -0.27 12.18 -21.14
CA PRO A 210 -0.82 11.89 -22.48
C PRO A 210 -0.26 10.61 -23.10
N THR A 211 1.02 10.33 -22.93
CA THR A 211 1.68 9.12 -23.45
C THR A 211 1.12 7.84 -22.83
N ALA A 212 0.87 7.84 -21.53
CA ALA A 212 0.26 6.70 -20.83
C ALA A 212 -1.23 6.54 -21.23
N ARG A 213 -1.93 7.65 -21.48
CA ARG A 213 -3.29 7.62 -22.05
C ARG A 213 -3.30 7.01 -23.46
N LEU A 214 -2.33 7.37 -24.29
CA LEU A 214 -2.20 6.81 -25.64
C LEU A 214 -1.98 5.29 -25.59
N LEU A 215 -1.10 4.80 -24.70
CA LEU A 215 -0.87 3.36 -24.48
C LEU A 215 -2.12 2.64 -23.90
N SER A 216 -3.02 3.37 -23.27
CA SER A 216 -4.30 2.85 -22.76
C SER A 216 -5.41 2.87 -23.83
N HIS A 217 -5.15 3.42 -25.03
CA HIS A 217 -6.13 3.49 -26.12
C HIS A 217 -6.49 2.08 -26.62
N PRO A 218 -7.78 1.77 -26.87
CA PRO A 218 -8.23 0.44 -27.29
C PRO A 218 -7.46 -0.14 -28.47
N ALA A 219 -7.09 0.69 -29.46
CA ALA A 219 -6.34 0.26 -30.63
C ALA A 219 -4.90 -0.19 -30.31
N LEU A 220 -4.29 0.27 -29.21
CA LEU A 220 -2.94 -0.09 -28.78
C LEU A 220 -2.92 -1.19 -27.71
N ARG A 221 -4.09 -1.71 -27.31
CA ARG A 221 -4.19 -2.80 -26.34
C ARG A 221 -3.34 -4.04 -26.65
N PRO A 222 -3.23 -4.53 -27.89
CA PRO A 222 -2.37 -5.67 -28.20
C PRO A 222 -0.90 -5.40 -27.86
N LEU A 223 -0.43 -4.18 -28.15
CA LEU A 223 0.96 -3.78 -27.90
C LEU A 223 1.22 -3.54 -26.41
N SER A 224 0.27 -2.91 -25.70
CA SER A 224 0.40 -2.68 -24.27
C SER A 224 0.41 -3.99 -23.46
N ARG A 225 -0.28 -5.05 -23.89
CA ARG A 225 -0.25 -6.37 -23.27
C ARG A 225 1.13 -7.03 -23.23
N LEU A 226 2.05 -6.59 -24.08
CA LEU A 226 3.43 -7.09 -24.06
C LEU A 226 4.19 -6.64 -22.81
N VAL A 227 3.84 -5.47 -22.25
CA VAL A 227 4.53 -4.85 -21.10
C VAL A 227 3.66 -4.68 -19.87
N THR A 228 2.32 -4.80 -20.00
CA THR A 228 1.36 -4.71 -18.89
C THR A 228 0.79 -6.06 -18.53
N GLN A 229 0.27 -6.17 -17.32
CA GLN A 229 -0.50 -7.32 -16.86
C GLN A 229 -1.88 -6.89 -16.35
N THR A 230 -2.78 -7.87 -16.18
CA THR A 230 -4.10 -7.63 -15.59
C THR A 230 -3.97 -7.23 -14.12
N THR A 231 -5.01 -6.58 -13.58
CA THR A 231 -5.07 -6.29 -12.13
C THR A 231 -5.05 -7.57 -11.30
N GLU A 232 -5.58 -8.67 -11.84
CA GLU A 232 -5.53 -9.99 -11.20
C GLU A 232 -4.09 -10.46 -11.00
N MET A 233 -3.29 -10.49 -12.06
CA MET A 233 -1.86 -10.83 -11.97
C MET A 233 -1.09 -9.83 -11.13
N GLY A 234 -1.42 -8.53 -11.23
CA GLY A 234 -0.79 -7.47 -10.43
C GLY A 234 -1.09 -7.54 -8.94
N SER A 235 -2.18 -8.17 -8.52
CA SER A 235 -2.49 -8.38 -7.10
C SER A 235 -1.72 -9.54 -6.46
N LEU A 236 -1.21 -10.49 -7.24
CA LEU A 236 -0.56 -11.70 -6.73
C LEU A 236 0.65 -11.45 -5.82
N PRO A 237 1.55 -10.46 -6.09
CA PRO A 237 2.66 -10.18 -5.16
C PRO A 237 2.17 -9.76 -3.77
N SER A 238 1.15 -8.90 -3.68
CA SER A 238 0.54 -8.50 -2.42
C SER A 238 -0.16 -9.66 -1.72
N LEU A 239 -0.85 -10.51 -2.46
CA LEU A 239 -1.49 -11.70 -1.93
C LEU A 239 -0.46 -12.70 -1.42
N ARG A 240 0.63 -12.93 -2.14
CA ARG A 240 1.72 -13.80 -1.67
C ARG A 240 2.31 -13.28 -0.37
N ALA A 241 2.68 -11.99 -0.32
CA ALA A 241 3.18 -11.37 0.91
C ALA A 241 2.21 -11.50 2.09
N ALA A 242 0.90 -11.40 1.81
CA ALA A 242 -0.15 -11.45 2.81
C ALA A 242 -0.52 -12.86 3.30
N THR A 243 -0.38 -13.90 2.47
CA THR A 243 -1.03 -15.20 2.74
C THR A 243 -0.12 -16.41 2.66
N ASP A 244 1.03 -16.34 1.98
CA ASP A 244 1.96 -17.48 1.88
C ASP A 244 2.65 -17.71 3.25
N PRO A 245 2.48 -18.89 3.88
CA PRO A 245 3.05 -19.16 5.20
C PRO A 245 4.58 -19.16 5.22
N GLY A 246 5.23 -19.33 4.08
CA GLY A 246 6.69 -19.30 3.94
C GLY A 246 7.30 -17.91 3.92
N VAL A 247 6.49 -16.83 3.87
CA VAL A 247 6.97 -15.45 3.84
C VAL A 247 7.62 -15.07 5.16
N ARG A 248 8.82 -14.52 5.07
CA ARG A 248 9.59 -13.98 6.19
C ARG A 248 9.53 -12.45 6.21
N GLY A 249 9.72 -11.89 7.39
CA GLY A 249 9.78 -10.45 7.55
C GLY A 249 10.90 -9.80 6.73
N GLY A 250 10.62 -8.64 6.15
CA GLY A 250 11.56 -7.91 5.30
C GLY A 250 11.67 -8.41 3.87
N GLU A 251 10.87 -9.40 3.44
CA GLU A 251 10.84 -9.85 2.06
C GLU A 251 10.08 -8.87 1.15
N TYR A 252 10.49 -8.82 -0.12
CA TYR A 252 9.94 -7.96 -1.15
C TYR A 252 9.56 -8.76 -2.39
N PHE A 253 8.28 -8.80 -2.71
CA PHE A 253 7.73 -9.59 -3.81
C PHE A 253 7.34 -8.75 -5.01
N GLY A 254 7.63 -9.27 -6.20
CA GLY A 254 7.21 -8.66 -7.45
C GLY A 254 7.11 -9.70 -8.56
N PRO A 255 6.69 -9.31 -9.78
CA PRO A 255 6.56 -10.24 -10.89
C PRO A 255 7.91 -10.70 -11.43
N THR A 256 8.00 -11.97 -11.86
CA THR A 256 9.22 -12.61 -12.40
C THR A 256 9.93 -11.74 -13.45
N GLY A 257 9.18 -11.15 -14.39
CA GLY A 257 9.73 -10.32 -15.47
C GLY A 257 9.84 -8.83 -15.12
N ARG A 258 9.86 -8.46 -13.83
CA ARG A 258 9.88 -7.08 -13.31
C ARG A 258 8.64 -6.25 -13.69
N THR A 259 8.04 -6.43 -14.84
CA THR A 259 6.84 -5.73 -15.31
C THR A 259 5.60 -6.58 -15.23
N LYS A 260 5.74 -7.89 -15.47
CA LYS A 260 4.65 -8.88 -15.48
C LYS A 260 5.17 -10.26 -15.12
N GLY A 261 4.27 -11.15 -14.68
CA GLY A 261 4.57 -12.54 -14.34
C GLY A 261 4.11 -12.91 -12.94
N TYR A 262 4.39 -14.12 -12.53
CA TYR A 262 4.08 -14.62 -11.19
C TYR A 262 4.97 -13.98 -10.12
N PRO A 263 4.50 -13.88 -8.87
CA PRO A 263 5.27 -13.27 -7.80
C PRO A 263 6.51 -14.09 -7.42
N VAL A 264 7.66 -13.43 -7.39
CA VAL A 264 8.93 -13.98 -6.90
C VAL A 264 9.55 -13.00 -5.91
N LEU A 265 10.52 -13.47 -5.14
CA LEU A 265 11.33 -12.61 -4.28
C LEU A 265 12.23 -11.72 -5.12
N HIS A 266 12.32 -10.46 -4.75
CA HIS A 266 13.18 -9.45 -5.36
C HIS A 266 14.09 -8.80 -4.34
N GLU A 267 15.27 -8.39 -4.80
CA GLU A 267 16.12 -7.48 -4.04
C GLU A 267 15.70 -6.04 -4.32
N PRO A 268 15.39 -5.23 -3.29
CA PRO A 268 15.14 -3.80 -3.43
C PRO A 268 16.45 -3.06 -3.75
N SER A 269 16.34 -1.76 -4.08
CA SER A 269 17.54 -0.92 -4.22
C SER A 269 18.32 -0.86 -2.91
N PRO A 270 19.67 -0.68 -2.96
CA PRO A 270 20.47 -0.54 -1.74
C PRO A 270 19.95 0.57 -0.81
N LEU A 271 19.49 1.69 -1.37
CA LEU A 271 18.94 2.81 -0.61
C LEU A 271 17.68 2.41 0.20
N ALA A 272 16.88 1.48 -0.31
CA ALA A 272 15.72 0.97 0.42
C ALA A 272 16.09 0.09 1.63
N ARG A 273 17.33 -0.39 1.69
CA ARG A 273 17.88 -1.18 2.80
C ARG A 273 18.79 -0.36 3.73
N ASP A 274 18.92 0.94 3.49
CA ASP A 274 19.72 1.83 4.34
C ASP A 274 19.03 1.99 5.71
N PRO A 275 19.62 1.46 6.80
CA PRO A 275 19.00 1.47 8.11
C PRO A 275 19.01 2.86 8.76
N GLU A 276 20.03 3.69 8.45
CA GLU A 276 20.13 5.04 8.98
C GLU A 276 19.05 5.95 8.36
N LEU A 277 18.92 5.89 7.04
CA LEU A 277 17.86 6.62 6.33
C LEU A 277 16.47 6.16 6.79
N ALA A 278 16.27 4.85 6.99
CA ALA A 278 15.00 4.29 7.44
C ALA A 278 14.64 4.78 8.86
N ALA A 279 15.59 4.79 9.79
CA ALA A 279 15.38 5.28 11.14
C ALA A 279 15.05 6.79 11.15
N ARG A 280 15.79 7.60 10.41
CA ARG A 280 15.51 9.04 10.29
C ARG A 280 14.17 9.35 9.63
N LEU A 281 13.78 8.59 8.59
CA LEU A 281 12.46 8.72 7.98
C LEU A 281 11.36 8.32 8.96
N TRP A 282 11.60 7.32 9.78
CA TRP A 282 10.65 6.88 10.81
C TRP A 282 10.40 7.99 11.84
N GLU A 283 11.46 8.55 12.41
CA GLU A 283 11.38 9.68 13.35
C GLU A 283 10.62 10.87 12.75
N GLU A 284 10.94 11.21 11.52
CA GLU A 284 10.27 12.29 10.80
C GLU A 284 8.78 11.97 10.54
N SER A 285 8.46 10.73 10.20
CA SER A 285 7.07 10.29 10.02
C SER A 285 6.28 10.32 11.32
N GLU A 286 6.88 9.93 12.46
CA GLU A 286 6.28 10.10 13.78
C GLU A 286 6.01 11.57 14.11
N ARG A 287 6.99 12.43 13.86
CA ARG A 287 6.86 13.87 14.07
C ARG A 287 5.73 14.48 13.22
N MET A 288 5.66 14.12 11.93
CA MET A 288 4.67 14.63 10.99
C MET A 288 3.25 14.13 11.28
N THR A 289 3.11 12.88 11.70
CA THR A 289 1.81 12.26 11.93
C THR A 289 1.32 12.38 13.38
N GLY A 290 2.22 12.64 14.32
CA GLY A 290 1.96 12.56 15.76
C GLY A 290 1.55 11.15 16.21
N VAL A 291 1.94 10.11 15.45
CA VAL A 291 1.68 8.70 15.79
C VAL A 291 3.00 8.03 16.17
N HIS A 292 3.09 7.60 17.44
CA HIS A 292 4.24 6.88 17.97
C HIS A 292 3.92 5.40 18.10
N TYR A 293 4.78 4.55 17.60
CA TYR A 293 4.59 3.11 17.67
C TYR A 293 4.92 2.55 19.05
N ARG A 294 4.08 1.66 19.53
CA ARG A 294 4.28 0.94 20.79
C ARG A 294 4.30 -0.54 20.52
N PHE A 295 5.49 -1.08 20.40
CA PHE A 295 5.68 -2.51 20.20
C PHE A 295 5.49 -3.24 21.53
N ARG A 296 4.68 -4.31 21.51
CA ARG A 296 4.49 -5.20 22.65
C ARG A 296 4.91 -6.59 22.21
N PRO A 297 5.59 -7.37 23.06
CA PRO A 297 5.98 -8.74 22.77
C PRO A 297 4.77 -9.66 22.60
#